data_7d01ddb592fec440d8e588c003aa7693
#
_entry.id   7d01ddb592fec440d8e588c003aa7693
#
_cell.length_a   1.000
_cell.length_b   1.000
_cell.length_c   1.000
_cell.angle_alpha   90.00
_cell.angle_beta   90.00
_cell.angle_gamma   90.00
#
_symmetry.space_group_name_H-M   'P 1'
#
loop_
_entity.id
_entity.type
_entity.pdbx_description
1 polymer ?
#
loop_
_entity_poly.entity_id
_entity_poly.type
_entity_poly.pdbx_seq_one_letter_code
_entity_poly.pdbx_strand_id
1 'polypeptide(L)'
;MRQIAARGAWALGLLALSSCATPAKRRGGDTHAAFLTLDAHLDTPVHFARTGWSFGDRRTYANDLAQLDIPRMADSGNLDGGFFVIFTDQGPLTAEGYSAARDFALKRSDEIDATIARFPERIGMARSAADARRLEAGGKLIAFKSIENSYPLGEDLSLLGEFHRRGVRLAGPVHGGTNQFAESATDKPRWNGLSPSGERWVAEMNRLGMVIDASHASDAAFDRLLALSKTPLVLSHSGTKAVFDHPRNLDDARIRKLAAAGGAICFTTIYLGALNMTPERAEVFGKHDQMGQMSSAEQADLTVRTRALDARQPMWSADFETYMAGLLHVIKVAGVDHVCFGADWDGGGGIAGLEDIEAHPKITARLRAAGYSWADLQKMWSGNLLRILQAAENGSGN
;
A
#
# COMPACT_ATOMS: atom_id res chain seq x y z
N MET A 1 74.40 0.89 -44.81
CA MET A 1 74.19 0.32 -43.48
C MET A 1 72.71 0.53 -43.13
N ARG A 2 71.93 -0.55 -42.97
CA ARG A 2 70.44 -0.56 -42.92
C ARG A 2 69.96 -0.28 -41.51
N GLN A 3 69.08 0.70 -41.37
CA GLN A 3 68.32 0.93 -40.14
C GLN A 3 67.06 0.05 -40.15
N ILE A 4 66.89 -0.70 -39.10
CA ILE A 4 65.71 -1.53 -38.80
C ILE A 4 64.80 -0.71 -37.90
N ALA A 5 63.61 -0.37 -38.38
CA ALA A 5 62.54 0.29 -37.60
C ALA A 5 61.65 -0.78 -36.93
N ALA A 6 61.56 -0.78 -35.60
CA ALA A 6 60.65 -1.61 -34.85
C ALA A 6 59.27 -0.96 -34.78
N ARG A 7 58.23 -1.65 -35.27
CA ARG A 7 56.83 -1.27 -35.11
C ARG A 7 56.29 -1.88 -33.83
N GLY A 8 55.97 -1.06 -32.82
CA GLY A 8 55.24 -1.45 -31.65
C GLY A 8 53.74 -1.54 -31.96
N ALA A 9 53.13 -2.70 -31.80
CA ALA A 9 51.71 -2.90 -31.86
C ALA A 9 51.10 -2.64 -30.49
N TRP A 10 50.19 -1.65 -30.38
CA TRP A 10 49.37 -1.41 -29.21
C TRP A 10 48.12 -2.27 -29.34
N ALA A 11 47.96 -3.28 -28.48
CA ALA A 11 46.74 -4.04 -28.33
C ALA A 11 45.76 -3.26 -27.43
N LEU A 12 44.72 -2.69 -27.99
CA LEU A 12 43.59 -2.19 -27.19
C LEU A 12 42.78 -3.39 -26.66
N GLY A 13 42.90 -3.65 -25.38
CA GLY A 13 42.03 -4.58 -24.69
C GLY A 13 40.64 -3.94 -24.52
N LEU A 14 39.65 -4.40 -25.28
CA LEU A 14 38.22 -4.14 -24.99
C LEU A 14 37.84 -4.92 -23.71
N LEU A 15 37.73 -4.23 -22.59
CA LEU A 15 37.03 -4.73 -21.43
C LEU A 15 35.54 -4.77 -21.76
N ALA A 16 35.02 -5.95 -22.09
CA ALA A 16 33.57 -6.20 -22.16
C ALA A 16 33.03 -6.13 -20.72
N LEU A 17 32.39 -5.03 -20.38
CA LEU A 17 31.53 -4.93 -19.20
C LEU A 17 30.34 -5.87 -19.43
N SER A 18 30.45 -7.11 -18.93
CA SER A 18 29.32 -8.02 -18.86
C SER A 18 28.32 -7.42 -17.85
N SER A 19 27.33 -6.70 -18.34
CA SER A 19 26.17 -6.35 -17.52
C SER A 19 25.46 -7.65 -17.17
N CYS A 20 25.58 -8.10 -15.94
CA CYS A 20 24.68 -9.10 -15.38
C CYS A 20 23.27 -8.49 -15.34
N ALA A 21 22.58 -8.52 -16.47
CA ALA A 21 21.13 -8.30 -16.50
C ALA A 21 20.52 -9.43 -15.67
N THR A 22 19.89 -9.08 -14.56
CA THR A 22 19.07 -10.02 -13.81
C THR A 22 18.05 -10.62 -14.78
N PRO A 23 17.94 -11.95 -14.92
CA PRO A 23 17.03 -12.53 -15.87
C PRO A 23 15.61 -12.07 -15.52
N ALA A 24 14.87 -11.54 -16.51
CA ALA A 24 13.46 -11.21 -16.35
C ALA A 24 12.76 -12.40 -15.70
N LYS A 25 12.01 -12.17 -14.62
CA LYS A 25 11.27 -13.18 -13.89
C LYS A 25 10.40 -13.92 -14.92
N ARG A 26 10.67 -15.21 -15.19
CA ARG A 26 9.86 -16.00 -16.10
C ARG A 26 8.50 -16.21 -15.43
N ARG A 27 7.51 -15.42 -15.83
CA ARG A 27 6.12 -15.65 -15.46
C ARG A 27 5.58 -16.81 -16.27
N GLY A 28 5.27 -17.88 -15.60
CA GLY A 28 4.73 -19.10 -16.18
C GLY A 28 4.74 -20.23 -15.17
N GLY A 29 3.64 -20.97 -15.08
CA GLY A 29 3.47 -22.06 -14.14
C GLY A 29 2.43 -21.80 -13.07
N ASP A 30 2.17 -22.83 -12.29
CA ASP A 30 1.12 -22.85 -11.26
C ASP A 30 1.69 -22.48 -9.88
N THR A 31 2.17 -21.25 -9.73
CA THR A 31 2.73 -20.73 -8.46
C THR A 31 2.31 -19.28 -8.22
N HIS A 32 2.40 -18.83 -6.97
CA HIS A 32 2.16 -17.45 -6.59
C HIS A 32 3.00 -16.46 -7.41
N ALA A 33 4.26 -16.79 -7.68
CA ALA A 33 5.19 -15.95 -8.45
C ALA A 33 4.91 -15.93 -9.97
N ALA A 34 3.89 -16.68 -10.46
CA ALA A 34 3.60 -16.79 -11.89
C ALA A 34 2.80 -15.60 -12.44
N PHE A 35 2.19 -14.79 -11.61
CA PHE A 35 1.37 -13.63 -12.00
C PHE A 35 1.77 -12.37 -11.21
N LEU A 36 1.37 -11.21 -11.71
CA LEU A 36 1.60 -9.93 -11.06
C LEU A 36 0.84 -9.85 -9.74
N THR A 37 1.53 -9.43 -8.69
CA THR A 37 0.96 -9.22 -7.36
C THR A 37 1.16 -7.78 -6.90
N LEU A 38 0.08 -7.12 -6.48
CA LEU A 38 0.07 -5.76 -5.97
C LEU A 38 -0.68 -5.71 -4.64
N ASP A 39 -0.16 -4.94 -3.70
CA ASP A 39 -0.83 -4.58 -2.47
C ASP A 39 -1.29 -3.11 -2.54
N ALA A 40 -2.52 -2.85 -2.12
CA ALA A 40 -3.13 -1.52 -2.25
C ALA A 40 -2.71 -0.54 -1.14
N HIS A 41 -2.01 -1.02 -0.07
CA HIS A 41 -1.69 -0.19 1.09
C HIS A 41 -0.42 -0.66 1.80
N LEU A 42 0.66 0.10 1.62
CA LEU A 42 1.99 -0.19 2.16
C LEU A 42 2.52 1.03 2.90
N ASP A 43 2.51 1.02 4.24
CA ASP A 43 3.07 2.09 5.08
C ASP A 43 4.58 2.01 5.26
N THR A 44 5.24 1.14 4.50
CA THR A 44 6.69 0.98 4.49
C THR A 44 7.49 2.28 4.40
N PRO A 45 7.00 3.39 3.82
CA PRO A 45 7.70 4.66 3.89
C PRO A 45 8.03 5.16 5.30
N VAL A 46 7.37 4.66 6.35
CA VAL A 46 7.72 4.95 7.75
C VAL A 46 9.18 4.56 8.05
N HIS A 47 9.72 3.57 7.36
CA HIS A 47 11.09 3.08 7.51
C HIS A 47 12.13 3.81 6.67
N PHE A 48 11.74 4.57 5.64
CA PHE A 48 12.67 5.12 4.66
C PHE A 48 13.64 6.17 5.23
N ALA A 49 13.27 6.82 6.33
CA ALA A 49 14.12 7.78 7.05
C ALA A 49 14.95 7.16 8.19
N ARG A 50 14.86 5.84 8.43
CA ARG A 50 15.60 5.16 9.51
C ARG A 50 17.10 5.18 9.28
N THR A 51 17.85 5.56 10.32
CA THR A 51 19.32 5.53 10.29
C THR A 51 19.83 4.09 10.16
N GLY A 52 20.69 3.85 9.17
CA GLY A 52 21.29 2.53 8.92
C GLY A 52 20.35 1.49 8.33
N TRP A 53 19.13 1.88 7.96
CA TRP A 53 18.18 1.01 7.27
C TRP A 53 18.20 1.24 5.76
N SER A 54 18.04 0.19 4.99
CA SER A 54 17.96 0.27 3.53
C SER A 54 16.88 -0.67 3.02
N PHE A 55 16.05 -0.18 2.12
CA PHE A 55 15.02 -0.97 1.45
C PHE A 55 15.59 -2.09 0.57
N GLY A 56 16.86 -1.97 0.20
CA GLY A 56 17.60 -2.99 -0.56
C GLY A 56 18.18 -4.13 0.29
N ASP A 57 18.15 -4.04 1.62
CA ASP A 57 18.71 -5.04 2.51
C ASP A 57 17.65 -6.06 2.94
N ARG A 58 17.97 -7.35 2.84
CA ARG A 58 17.07 -8.40 3.31
C ARG A 58 16.91 -8.37 4.82
N ARG A 59 15.67 -8.32 5.27
CA ARG A 59 15.25 -8.40 6.68
C ARG A 59 14.42 -9.66 6.92
N THR A 60 14.16 -9.95 8.19
CA THR A 60 13.27 -11.02 8.61
C THR A 60 12.35 -10.49 9.71
N TYR A 61 11.20 -11.10 9.90
CA TYR A 61 10.30 -10.80 11.00
C TYR A 61 11.01 -10.79 12.36
N ALA A 62 12.00 -11.66 12.56
CA ALA A 62 12.72 -11.78 13.84
C ALA A 62 13.69 -10.63 14.11
N ASN A 63 14.27 -10.02 13.08
CA ASN A 63 15.38 -9.07 13.24
C ASN A 63 15.06 -7.62 12.86
N ASP A 64 13.87 -7.35 12.31
CA ASP A 64 13.42 -6.00 11.97
C ASP A 64 11.90 -5.88 12.12
N LEU A 65 11.41 -4.65 12.27
CA LEU A 65 9.97 -4.37 12.32
C LEU A 65 9.38 -4.23 10.92
N ALA A 66 10.18 -3.87 9.90
CA ALA A 66 9.70 -3.73 8.54
C ALA A 66 9.14 -5.06 8.01
N GLN A 67 7.92 -5.02 7.48
CA GLN A 67 7.21 -6.19 6.99
C GLN A 67 7.49 -6.50 5.53
N LEU A 68 8.19 -5.61 4.81
CA LEU A 68 8.68 -5.87 3.45
C LEU A 68 10.02 -5.15 3.16
N ASP A 69 10.74 -5.67 2.18
CA ASP A 69 11.93 -5.12 1.57
C ASP A 69 12.09 -5.67 0.15
N ILE A 70 12.93 -5.03 -0.67
CA ILE A 70 13.13 -5.46 -2.07
C ILE A 70 13.52 -6.94 -2.20
N PRO A 71 14.44 -7.50 -1.39
CA PRO A 71 14.77 -8.93 -1.46
C PRO A 71 13.58 -9.86 -1.15
N ARG A 72 12.79 -9.58 -0.10
CA ARG A 72 11.60 -10.39 0.21
C ARG A 72 10.52 -10.26 -0.86
N MET A 73 10.36 -9.07 -1.44
CA MET A 73 9.45 -8.84 -2.56
C MET A 73 9.90 -9.63 -3.81
N ALA A 74 11.09 -9.32 -4.34
CA ALA A 74 11.56 -9.79 -5.64
C ALA A 74 12.13 -11.20 -5.61
N ASP A 75 13.09 -11.47 -4.71
CA ASP A 75 13.89 -12.69 -4.74
C ASP A 75 13.08 -13.91 -4.29
N SER A 76 12.16 -13.70 -3.33
CA SER A 76 11.22 -14.71 -2.88
C SER A 76 9.92 -14.74 -3.71
N GLY A 77 9.68 -13.72 -4.53
CA GLY A 77 8.50 -13.62 -5.39
C GLY A 77 7.19 -13.44 -4.65
N ASN A 78 7.24 -12.83 -3.45
CA ASN A 78 6.09 -12.71 -2.58
C ASN A 78 5.17 -11.54 -2.97
N LEU A 79 5.75 -10.45 -3.52
CA LEU A 79 5.01 -9.25 -3.91
C LEU A 79 5.75 -8.50 -5.01
N ASP A 80 5.07 -8.14 -6.09
CA ASP A 80 5.69 -7.39 -7.20
C ASP A 80 5.58 -5.87 -7.02
N GLY A 81 4.74 -5.37 -6.11
CA GLY A 81 4.63 -3.94 -5.84
C GLY A 81 3.36 -3.55 -5.10
N GLY A 82 3.10 -2.25 -5.06
CA GLY A 82 1.91 -1.72 -4.38
C GLY A 82 1.91 -0.21 -4.26
N PHE A 83 0.98 0.28 -3.46
CA PHE A 83 0.82 1.70 -3.16
C PHE A 83 1.56 2.05 -1.87
N PHE A 84 2.70 2.75 -2.01
CA PHE A 84 3.46 3.31 -0.89
C PHE A 84 2.76 4.56 -0.36
N VAL A 85 2.41 4.52 0.90
CA VAL A 85 1.48 5.46 1.52
C VAL A 85 2.20 6.71 2.01
N ILE A 86 1.60 7.86 1.74
CA ILE A 86 1.87 9.13 2.39
C ILE A 86 0.80 9.27 3.47
N PHE A 87 1.08 8.72 4.66
CA PHE A 87 0.25 8.89 5.84
C PHE A 87 0.65 10.16 6.58
N THR A 88 -0.34 10.85 7.17
CA THR A 88 -0.14 11.98 8.07
C THR A 88 -1.09 11.90 9.24
N ASP A 89 -0.55 12.07 10.45
CA ASP A 89 -1.37 12.25 11.63
C ASP A 89 -2.25 13.48 11.51
N GLN A 90 -3.45 13.39 12.07
CA GLN A 90 -4.37 14.51 12.12
C GLN A 90 -4.15 15.36 13.37
N GLY A 91 -3.73 16.59 13.16
CA GLY A 91 -3.69 17.61 14.19
C GLY A 91 -5.00 18.42 14.29
N PRO A 92 -4.98 19.57 14.96
CA PRO A 92 -6.11 20.50 14.98
C PRO A 92 -6.51 20.96 13.57
N LEU A 93 -7.81 21.12 13.33
CA LEU A 93 -8.34 21.63 12.06
C LEU A 93 -8.12 23.16 11.95
N THR A 94 -6.85 23.57 11.91
CA THR A 94 -6.38 24.96 11.84
C THR A 94 -5.34 25.12 10.74
N ALA A 95 -5.08 26.37 10.31
CA ALA A 95 -4.08 26.67 9.28
C ALA A 95 -2.69 26.12 9.64
N GLU A 96 -2.31 26.25 10.92
CA GLU A 96 -1.02 25.76 11.43
C GLU A 96 -0.95 24.22 11.38
N GLY A 97 -2.03 23.54 11.84
CA GLY A 97 -2.11 22.07 11.80
C GLY A 97 -2.03 21.54 10.36
N TYR A 98 -2.77 22.16 9.44
CA TYR A 98 -2.72 21.79 8.02
C TYR A 98 -1.33 22.03 7.41
N SER A 99 -0.67 23.15 7.76
CA SER A 99 0.67 23.48 7.25
C SER A 99 1.69 22.45 7.70
N ALA A 100 1.71 22.10 8.98
CA ALA A 100 2.64 21.11 9.52
C ALA A 100 2.46 19.74 8.87
N ALA A 101 1.20 19.28 8.71
CA ALA A 101 0.89 18.01 8.05
C ALA A 101 1.27 18.04 6.56
N ARG A 102 1.04 19.17 5.86
CA ARG A 102 1.43 19.33 4.46
C ARG A 102 2.94 19.20 4.27
N ASP A 103 3.72 19.91 5.10
CA ASP A 103 5.18 19.88 5.03
C ASP A 103 5.70 18.46 5.26
N PHE A 104 5.10 17.73 6.20
CA PHE A 104 5.41 16.32 6.43
C PHE A 104 5.03 15.44 5.22
N ALA A 105 3.83 15.61 4.64
CA ALA A 105 3.37 14.83 3.49
C ALA A 105 4.27 15.05 2.26
N LEU A 106 4.68 16.29 1.99
CA LEU A 106 5.61 16.60 0.91
C LEU A 106 6.96 15.97 1.13
N LYS A 107 7.51 16.05 2.36
CA LYS A 107 8.76 15.39 2.74
C LYS A 107 8.65 13.87 2.56
N ARG A 108 7.55 13.23 3.01
CA ARG A 108 7.33 11.78 2.84
C ARG A 108 7.27 11.40 1.36
N SER A 109 6.62 12.20 0.52
CA SER A 109 6.62 12.01 -0.94
C SER A 109 8.03 12.02 -1.52
N ASP A 110 8.89 12.95 -1.08
CA ASP A 110 10.28 13.06 -1.52
C ASP A 110 11.14 11.87 -1.02
N GLU A 111 10.90 11.40 0.21
CA GLU A 111 11.56 10.21 0.78
C GLU A 111 11.22 8.94 -0.03
N ILE A 112 9.96 8.79 -0.47
CA ILE A 112 9.57 7.67 -1.35
C ILE A 112 10.34 7.76 -2.67
N ASP A 113 10.33 8.92 -3.35
CA ASP A 113 11.04 9.10 -4.62
C ASP A 113 12.53 8.82 -4.47
N ALA A 114 13.17 9.38 -3.44
CA ALA A 114 14.60 9.20 -3.19
C ALA A 114 14.95 7.73 -2.90
N THR A 115 14.10 7.02 -2.13
CA THR A 115 14.33 5.60 -1.81
C THR A 115 14.21 4.72 -3.05
N ILE A 116 13.15 4.89 -3.84
CA ILE A 116 12.94 4.13 -5.08
C ILE A 116 14.07 4.41 -6.09
N ALA A 117 14.49 5.66 -6.22
CA ALA A 117 15.56 6.06 -7.14
C ALA A 117 16.95 5.45 -6.81
N ARG A 118 17.16 4.95 -5.59
CA ARG A 118 18.39 4.25 -5.20
C ARG A 118 18.53 2.85 -5.82
N PHE A 119 17.42 2.26 -6.29
CA PHE A 119 17.38 0.89 -6.79
C PHE A 119 16.75 0.79 -8.20
N PRO A 120 17.25 1.57 -9.18
CA PRO A 120 16.58 1.75 -10.48
C PRO A 120 16.51 0.45 -11.29
N GLU A 121 17.42 -0.51 -11.03
CA GLU A 121 17.40 -1.84 -11.68
C GLU A 121 16.39 -2.82 -11.06
N ARG A 122 15.92 -2.54 -9.85
CA ARG A 122 15.08 -3.45 -9.08
C ARG A 122 13.61 -3.00 -9.01
N ILE A 123 13.35 -1.69 -8.89
CA ILE A 123 12.03 -1.11 -8.67
C ILE A 123 11.88 0.19 -9.45
N GLY A 124 10.67 0.49 -9.90
CA GLY A 124 10.37 1.74 -10.59
C GLY A 124 9.07 2.38 -10.12
N MET A 125 9.01 3.73 -10.23
CA MET A 125 7.78 4.48 -9.99
C MET A 125 6.81 4.32 -11.15
N ALA A 126 5.57 3.91 -10.85
CA ALA A 126 4.45 3.85 -11.77
C ALA A 126 3.51 5.04 -11.51
N ARG A 127 3.04 5.67 -12.58
CA ARG A 127 2.08 6.78 -12.56
C ARG A 127 0.81 6.45 -13.33
N SER A 128 0.73 5.22 -13.84
CA SER A 128 -0.39 4.72 -14.63
C SER A 128 -0.43 3.19 -14.58
N ALA A 129 -1.58 2.61 -14.93
CA ALA A 129 -1.70 1.16 -15.12
C ALA A 129 -0.76 0.66 -16.24
N ALA A 130 -0.52 1.47 -17.28
CA ALA A 130 0.43 1.16 -18.35
C ALA A 130 1.88 1.13 -17.86
N ASP A 131 2.27 2.05 -16.95
CA ASP A 131 3.60 2.03 -16.32
C ASP A 131 3.84 0.77 -15.52
N ALA A 132 2.84 0.32 -14.74
CA ALA A 132 2.95 -0.92 -13.98
C ALA A 132 3.24 -2.13 -14.89
N ARG A 133 2.49 -2.25 -15.99
CA ARG A 133 2.70 -3.32 -16.97
C ARG A 133 4.07 -3.23 -17.66
N ARG A 134 4.55 -2.02 -17.95
CA ARG A 134 5.88 -1.81 -18.53
C ARG A 134 6.99 -2.22 -17.54
N LEU A 135 6.87 -1.86 -16.27
CA LEU A 135 7.82 -2.25 -15.22
C LEU A 135 7.81 -3.76 -15.00
N GLU A 136 6.62 -4.37 -14.94
CA GLU A 136 6.45 -5.82 -14.88
C GLU A 136 7.15 -6.53 -16.04
N ALA A 137 6.90 -6.08 -17.27
CA ALA A 137 7.52 -6.65 -18.47
C ALA A 137 9.05 -6.51 -18.44
N GLY A 138 9.56 -5.44 -17.81
CA GLY A 138 10.99 -5.22 -17.57
C GLY A 138 11.56 -5.99 -16.38
N GLY A 139 10.76 -6.80 -15.69
CA GLY A 139 11.20 -7.58 -14.52
C GLY A 139 11.44 -6.74 -13.25
N LYS A 140 10.91 -5.51 -13.20
CA LYS A 140 11.06 -4.60 -12.06
C LYS A 140 9.85 -4.66 -11.13
N LEU A 141 10.09 -4.41 -9.86
CA LEU A 141 9.05 -4.12 -8.89
C LEU A 141 8.37 -2.78 -9.20
N ILE A 142 7.16 -2.61 -8.69
CA ILE A 142 6.28 -1.49 -9.01
C ILE A 142 5.98 -0.69 -7.75
N ALA A 143 6.28 0.60 -7.77
CA ALA A 143 5.90 1.52 -6.71
C ALA A 143 4.88 2.53 -7.25
N PHE A 144 3.68 2.54 -6.69
CA PHE A 144 2.73 3.64 -6.78
C PHE A 144 2.81 4.50 -5.51
N LYS A 145 2.28 5.71 -5.55
CA LYS A 145 2.06 6.54 -4.36
C LYS A 145 0.58 6.73 -4.08
N SER A 146 0.22 6.69 -2.81
CA SER A 146 -1.11 7.06 -2.30
C SER A 146 -1.01 8.09 -1.18
N ILE A 147 -2.12 8.78 -0.92
CA ILE A 147 -2.32 9.58 0.29
C ILE A 147 -3.36 8.89 1.15
N GLU A 148 -3.01 8.62 2.38
CA GLU A 148 -3.96 8.29 3.43
C GLU A 148 -4.18 9.53 4.30
N ASN A 149 -5.45 9.89 4.50
CA ASN A 149 -5.85 11.12 5.15
C ASN A 149 -5.52 12.40 4.36
N SER A 150 -6.49 12.95 3.68
CA SER A 150 -6.36 14.22 2.94
C SER A 150 -6.31 15.47 3.84
N TYR A 151 -6.24 15.31 5.16
CA TYR A 151 -6.06 16.39 6.14
C TYR A 151 -4.97 17.42 5.77
N PRO A 152 -3.79 17.02 5.24
CA PRO A 152 -2.72 17.93 4.82
C PRO A 152 -3.11 18.94 3.76
N LEU A 153 -4.17 18.70 3.01
CA LEU A 153 -4.63 19.65 1.97
C LEU A 153 -5.23 20.91 2.57
N GLY A 154 -5.64 20.88 3.86
CA GLY A 154 -6.32 21.99 4.49
C GLY A 154 -7.58 22.39 3.71
N GLU A 155 -7.69 23.65 3.34
CA GLU A 155 -8.79 24.18 2.52
C GLU A 155 -8.40 24.39 1.06
N ASP A 156 -7.12 24.16 0.71
CA ASP A 156 -6.58 24.37 -0.63
C ASP A 156 -6.55 23.07 -1.46
N LEU A 157 -7.61 22.82 -2.20
CA LEU A 157 -7.71 21.63 -3.07
C LEU A 157 -6.74 21.64 -4.26
N SER A 158 -6.06 22.77 -4.57
CA SER A 158 -5.04 22.79 -5.62
C SER A 158 -3.84 21.88 -5.29
N LEU A 159 -3.64 21.59 -3.99
CA LEU A 159 -2.63 20.66 -3.50
C LEU A 159 -2.86 19.22 -3.96
N LEU A 160 -4.10 18.80 -4.26
CA LEU A 160 -4.33 17.51 -4.94
C LEU A 160 -3.62 17.46 -6.28
N GLY A 161 -3.68 18.54 -7.06
CA GLY A 161 -2.95 18.66 -8.33
C GLY A 161 -1.43 18.60 -8.15
N GLU A 162 -0.89 19.17 -7.05
CA GLU A 162 0.53 19.05 -6.71
C GLU A 162 0.90 17.60 -6.41
N PHE A 163 0.16 16.91 -5.55
CA PHE A 163 0.41 15.50 -5.25
C PHE A 163 0.23 14.59 -6.47
N HIS A 164 -0.73 14.88 -7.34
CA HIS A 164 -0.89 14.18 -8.62
C HIS A 164 0.35 14.34 -9.51
N ARG A 165 0.91 15.56 -9.64
CA ARG A 165 2.17 15.80 -10.39
C ARG A 165 3.35 15.06 -9.77
N ARG A 166 3.38 14.90 -8.43
CA ARG A 166 4.37 14.10 -7.69
C ARG A 166 4.16 12.59 -7.81
N GLY A 167 3.14 12.15 -8.55
CA GLY A 167 2.89 10.75 -8.87
C GLY A 167 1.87 10.03 -7.98
N VAL A 168 1.18 10.72 -7.08
CA VAL A 168 0.07 10.14 -6.33
C VAL A 168 -1.08 9.79 -7.27
N ARG A 169 -1.66 8.59 -7.11
CA ARG A 169 -2.75 8.09 -7.97
C ARG A 169 -3.96 7.59 -7.19
N LEU A 170 -3.85 7.50 -5.89
CA LEU A 170 -4.90 7.05 -4.99
C LEU A 170 -4.91 7.96 -3.76
N ALA A 171 -6.08 8.39 -3.29
CA ALA A 171 -6.18 9.15 -2.04
C ALA A 171 -7.47 8.85 -1.30
N GLY A 172 -7.37 8.81 0.05
CA GLY A 172 -8.48 8.75 0.98
C GLY A 172 -8.76 10.13 1.60
N PRO A 173 -10.03 10.50 1.81
CA PRO A 173 -10.37 11.80 2.37
C PRO A 173 -10.07 11.92 3.86
N VAL A 174 -10.06 10.82 4.61
CA VAL A 174 -10.07 10.78 6.07
C VAL A 174 -9.31 9.56 6.59
N HIS A 175 -8.81 9.64 7.85
CA HIS A 175 -8.26 8.51 8.62
C HIS A 175 -9.07 8.29 9.91
N GLY A 176 -8.42 8.20 11.07
CA GLY A 176 -9.05 7.90 12.36
C GLY A 176 -9.92 9.01 12.95
N GLY A 177 -9.75 10.27 12.52
CA GLY A 177 -10.53 11.41 12.99
C GLY A 177 -11.33 12.09 11.87
N THR A 178 -12.58 12.45 12.13
CA THR A 178 -13.40 13.29 11.24
C THR A 178 -12.69 14.62 10.97
N ASN A 179 -12.55 14.97 9.70
CA ASN A 179 -11.79 16.16 9.28
C ASN A 179 -12.63 17.13 8.44
N GLN A 180 -11.98 18.07 7.76
CA GLN A 180 -12.65 19.09 6.92
C GLN A 180 -13.33 18.51 5.67
N PHE A 181 -13.08 17.26 5.29
CA PHE A 181 -13.63 16.64 4.09
C PHE A 181 -14.70 15.58 4.39
N ALA A 182 -14.42 14.67 5.33
CA ALA A 182 -15.25 13.49 5.52
C ALA A 182 -15.34 13.07 7.00
N GLU A 183 -16.37 12.31 7.30
CA GLU A 183 -16.53 11.62 8.57
C GLU A 183 -15.72 10.33 8.58
N SER A 184 -14.95 10.14 9.66
CA SER A 184 -14.26 8.89 9.97
C SER A 184 -15.22 7.85 10.53
N ALA A 185 -14.97 6.59 10.22
CA ALA A 185 -15.68 5.44 10.80
C ALA A 185 -15.46 5.30 12.32
N THR A 186 -14.37 5.86 12.85
CA THR A 186 -13.95 5.73 14.25
C THR A 186 -14.09 7.01 15.06
N ASP A 187 -14.76 8.04 14.53
CA ASP A 187 -14.96 9.31 15.20
C ASP A 187 -16.43 9.75 15.14
N LYS A 188 -16.73 10.83 15.83
CA LYS A 188 -18.10 11.37 15.90
C LYS A 188 -18.55 11.91 14.54
N PRO A 189 -19.79 11.63 14.12
CA PRO A 189 -20.35 12.18 12.91
C PRO A 189 -20.48 13.71 13.01
N ARG A 190 -20.24 14.41 11.89
CA ARG A 190 -20.29 15.87 11.81
C ARG A 190 -21.01 16.41 10.57
N TRP A 191 -20.93 15.68 9.44
CA TRP A 191 -21.34 16.17 8.13
C TRP A 191 -22.52 15.40 7.53
N ASN A 192 -22.95 14.31 8.15
CA ASN A 192 -23.80 13.28 7.53
C ASN A 192 -23.14 12.71 6.26
N GLY A 193 -21.83 12.37 6.41
CA GLY A 193 -20.99 11.78 5.37
C GLY A 193 -19.84 12.71 4.94
N LEU A 194 -20.08 13.52 3.92
CA LEU A 194 -19.10 14.48 3.40
C LEU A 194 -19.48 15.93 3.74
N SER A 195 -18.47 16.74 4.01
CA SER A 195 -18.65 18.20 4.06
C SER A 195 -18.82 18.78 2.64
N PRO A 196 -19.23 20.07 2.50
CA PRO A 196 -19.19 20.74 1.20
C PRO A 196 -17.79 20.78 0.57
N SER A 197 -16.70 20.82 1.39
CA SER A 197 -15.33 20.70 0.91
C SER A 197 -15.01 19.28 0.46
N GLY A 198 -15.57 18.26 1.13
CA GLY A 198 -15.45 16.86 0.72
C GLY A 198 -16.09 16.57 -0.62
N GLU A 199 -17.23 17.17 -0.91
CA GLU A 199 -17.86 17.03 -2.24
C GLU A 199 -17.01 17.67 -3.35
N ARG A 200 -16.39 18.83 -3.08
CA ARG A 200 -15.42 19.45 -4.01
C ARG A 200 -14.16 18.61 -4.15
N TRP A 201 -13.69 17.98 -3.06
CA TRP A 201 -12.57 17.05 -3.10
C TRP A 201 -12.86 15.86 -4.05
N VAL A 202 -14.05 15.25 -3.97
CA VAL A 202 -14.47 14.19 -4.91
C VAL A 202 -14.46 14.69 -6.36
N ALA A 203 -14.99 15.88 -6.62
CA ALA A 203 -15.00 16.45 -7.96
C ALA A 203 -13.57 16.66 -8.50
N GLU A 204 -12.64 17.12 -7.65
CA GLU A 204 -11.24 17.31 -8.03
C GLU A 204 -10.51 15.98 -8.27
N MET A 205 -10.77 14.94 -7.44
CA MET A 205 -10.26 13.59 -7.66
C MET A 205 -10.69 13.02 -9.01
N ASN A 206 -11.98 13.15 -9.35
CA ASN A 206 -12.51 12.75 -10.65
C ASN A 206 -11.83 13.52 -11.80
N ARG A 207 -11.65 14.84 -11.65
CA ARG A 207 -11.02 15.70 -12.67
C ARG A 207 -9.56 15.30 -12.93
N LEU A 208 -8.83 14.94 -11.87
CA LEU A 208 -7.42 14.54 -11.95
C LEU A 208 -7.24 13.08 -12.41
N GLY A 209 -8.31 12.28 -12.46
CA GLY A 209 -8.21 10.85 -12.74
C GLY A 209 -7.53 10.06 -11.64
N MET A 210 -7.72 10.48 -10.39
CA MET A 210 -7.21 9.78 -9.21
C MET A 210 -8.26 8.82 -8.65
N VAL A 211 -7.80 7.67 -8.17
CA VAL A 211 -8.66 6.68 -7.51
C VAL A 211 -9.05 7.19 -6.12
N ILE A 212 -10.33 7.15 -5.81
CA ILE A 212 -10.85 7.48 -4.47
C ILE A 212 -10.77 6.23 -3.59
N ASP A 213 -10.08 6.35 -2.47
CA ASP A 213 -10.05 5.35 -1.40
C ASP A 213 -11.11 5.67 -0.35
N ALA A 214 -12.04 4.75 -0.16
CA ALA A 214 -13.09 4.87 0.84
C ALA A 214 -12.75 4.16 2.17
N SER A 215 -11.53 3.64 2.33
CA SER A 215 -11.06 3.14 3.63
C SER A 215 -11.16 4.25 4.68
N HIS A 216 -11.40 3.90 5.94
CA HIS A 216 -11.65 4.84 7.04
C HIS A 216 -12.94 5.68 6.97
N ALA A 217 -13.59 5.79 5.83
CA ALA A 217 -14.84 6.54 5.71
C ALA A 217 -15.96 5.93 6.58
N SER A 218 -16.76 6.76 7.26
CA SER A 218 -17.98 6.29 7.91
C SER A 218 -18.92 5.68 6.88
N ASP A 219 -19.89 4.90 7.33
CA ASP A 219 -20.92 4.33 6.46
C ASP A 219 -21.62 5.41 5.61
N ALA A 220 -21.93 6.58 6.21
CA ALA A 220 -22.54 7.72 5.51
C ALA A 220 -21.56 8.37 4.51
N ALA A 221 -20.28 8.50 4.88
CA ALA A 221 -19.24 9.02 3.98
C ALA A 221 -19.01 8.06 2.81
N PHE A 222 -18.94 6.75 3.05
CA PHE A 222 -18.85 5.74 1.99
C PHE A 222 -20.02 5.85 1.00
N ASP A 223 -21.27 5.86 1.49
CA ASP A 223 -22.46 5.95 0.64
C ASP A 223 -22.43 7.27 -0.18
N ARG A 224 -21.94 8.38 0.38
CA ARG A 224 -21.83 9.66 -0.33
C ARG A 224 -20.69 9.68 -1.36
N LEU A 225 -19.52 9.12 -1.02
CA LEU A 225 -18.40 8.93 -1.97
C LEU A 225 -18.86 8.11 -3.18
N LEU A 226 -19.54 7.00 -2.92
CA LEU A 226 -20.04 6.12 -3.98
C LEU A 226 -21.06 6.82 -4.90
N ALA A 227 -21.92 7.69 -4.33
CA ALA A 227 -22.91 8.43 -5.10
C ALA A 227 -22.31 9.55 -5.97
N LEU A 228 -21.18 10.14 -5.57
CA LEU A 228 -20.55 11.28 -6.25
C LEU A 228 -19.39 10.91 -7.17
N SER A 229 -18.74 9.77 -6.93
CA SER A 229 -17.63 9.35 -7.77
C SER A 229 -18.13 9.00 -9.17
N LYS A 230 -17.39 9.48 -10.17
CA LYS A 230 -17.62 9.14 -11.60
C LYS A 230 -16.90 7.86 -12.03
N THR A 231 -16.00 7.35 -11.18
CA THR A 231 -15.18 6.18 -11.43
C THR A 231 -15.29 5.21 -10.27
N PRO A 232 -14.96 3.92 -10.46
CA PRO A 232 -15.03 2.94 -9.40
C PRO A 232 -14.16 3.32 -8.20
N LEU A 233 -14.71 3.15 -6.98
CA LEU A 233 -14.00 3.33 -5.72
C LEU A 233 -13.14 2.11 -5.40
N VAL A 234 -12.13 2.31 -4.55
CA VAL A 234 -11.45 1.23 -3.83
C VAL A 234 -11.59 1.43 -2.32
N LEU A 235 -11.62 0.35 -1.57
CA LEU A 235 -11.20 0.35 -0.17
C LEU A 235 -9.81 -0.30 -0.15
N SER A 236 -8.78 0.51 0.03
CA SER A 236 -7.39 0.04 -0.08
C SER A 236 -7.01 -0.97 0.98
N HIS A 237 -7.65 -0.91 2.17
CA HIS A 237 -7.41 -1.81 3.31
C HIS A 237 -8.64 -1.85 4.23
N SER A 238 -9.59 -2.73 3.95
CA SER A 238 -10.81 -2.88 4.75
C SER A 238 -11.22 -4.34 4.90
N GLY A 239 -11.90 -4.64 6.02
CA GLY A 239 -12.45 -5.95 6.33
C GLY A 239 -13.96 -6.03 6.16
N THR A 240 -14.58 -7.08 6.71
CA THR A 240 -16.02 -7.31 6.68
C THR A 240 -16.60 -7.45 8.09
N LYS A 241 -17.76 -6.85 8.32
CA LYS A 241 -18.53 -7.00 9.59
C LYS A 241 -18.97 -8.45 9.82
N ALA A 242 -19.00 -9.28 8.79
CA ALA A 242 -19.33 -10.70 8.93
C ALA A 242 -18.32 -11.48 9.78
N VAL A 243 -17.05 -11.03 9.86
CA VAL A 243 -16.02 -11.65 10.71
C VAL A 243 -15.85 -10.88 12.02
N PHE A 244 -15.80 -9.56 11.95
CA PHE A 244 -15.66 -8.71 13.13
C PHE A 244 -16.49 -7.44 12.96
N ASP A 245 -17.52 -7.27 13.79
CA ASP A 245 -18.42 -6.12 13.73
C ASP A 245 -17.71 -4.88 14.30
N HIS A 246 -17.00 -4.19 13.43
CA HIS A 246 -16.25 -2.98 13.73
C HIS A 246 -16.62 -1.88 12.72
N PRO A 247 -16.68 -0.59 13.12
CA PRO A 247 -17.01 0.51 12.21
C PRO A 247 -16.11 0.63 10.97
N ARG A 248 -14.84 0.16 11.04
CA ARG A 248 -13.89 0.13 9.94
C ARG A 248 -14.22 -0.91 8.86
N ASN A 249 -15.10 -1.86 9.15
CA ASN A 249 -15.47 -2.95 8.26
C ASN A 249 -16.79 -2.67 7.54
N LEU A 250 -16.93 -3.17 6.32
CA LEU A 250 -18.16 -3.05 5.55
C LEU A 250 -19.13 -4.17 5.91
N ASP A 251 -20.42 -3.82 5.90
CA ASP A 251 -21.50 -4.80 5.83
C ASP A 251 -21.69 -5.34 4.39
N ASP A 252 -22.37 -6.47 4.27
CA ASP A 252 -22.64 -7.12 2.99
C ASP A 252 -23.39 -6.25 2.00
N ALA A 253 -24.27 -5.35 2.48
CA ALA A 253 -25.06 -4.47 1.60
C ALA A 253 -24.14 -3.45 0.92
N ARG A 254 -23.18 -2.88 1.67
CA ARG A 254 -22.19 -1.94 1.10
C ARG A 254 -21.16 -2.64 0.23
N ILE A 255 -20.74 -3.87 0.58
CA ILE A 255 -19.88 -4.68 -0.29
C ILE A 255 -20.56 -4.91 -1.65
N ARG A 256 -21.87 -5.26 -1.67
CA ARG A 256 -22.63 -5.42 -2.93
C ARG A 256 -22.79 -4.10 -3.70
N LYS A 257 -23.01 -2.97 -3.01
CA LYS A 257 -23.09 -1.64 -3.65
C LYS A 257 -21.78 -1.28 -4.32
N LEU A 258 -20.63 -1.50 -3.62
CA LEU A 258 -19.29 -1.27 -4.15
C LEU A 258 -19.05 -2.09 -5.41
N ALA A 259 -19.35 -3.39 -5.36
CA ALA A 259 -19.20 -4.30 -6.50
C ALA A 259 -20.10 -3.89 -7.68
N ALA A 260 -21.35 -3.56 -7.42
CA ALA A 260 -22.29 -3.10 -8.46
C ALA A 260 -21.82 -1.80 -9.16
N ALA A 261 -21.07 -0.95 -8.44
CA ALA A 261 -20.46 0.27 -8.99
C ALA A 261 -19.08 0.00 -9.65
N GLY A 262 -18.66 -1.26 -9.78
CA GLY A 262 -17.39 -1.64 -10.41
C GLY A 262 -16.16 -1.47 -9.50
N GLY A 263 -16.35 -1.08 -8.24
CA GLY A 263 -15.28 -0.91 -7.26
C GLY A 263 -14.68 -2.22 -6.76
N ALA A 264 -13.74 -2.13 -5.81
CA ALA A 264 -13.16 -3.30 -5.15
C ALA A 264 -12.82 -3.02 -3.70
N ILE A 265 -12.90 -4.07 -2.87
CA ILE A 265 -12.41 -4.08 -1.50
C ILE A 265 -11.09 -4.87 -1.46
N CYS A 266 -10.01 -4.20 -1.05
CA CYS A 266 -8.73 -4.84 -0.79
C CYS A 266 -8.72 -5.32 0.65
N PHE A 267 -8.68 -6.65 0.80
CA PHE A 267 -8.88 -7.29 2.09
C PHE A 267 -7.65 -7.10 2.97
N THR A 268 -7.89 -6.69 4.22
CA THR A 268 -6.85 -6.25 5.17
C THR A 268 -6.58 -7.29 6.25
N THR A 269 -5.47 -7.10 7.00
CA THR A 269 -5.14 -7.88 8.21
C THR A 269 -5.59 -7.21 9.50
N ILE A 270 -5.99 -5.92 9.46
CA ILE A 270 -6.47 -5.16 10.63
C ILE A 270 -7.99 -5.33 10.85
N TYR A 271 -8.43 -5.09 12.07
CA TYR A 271 -9.86 -5.13 12.45
C TYR A 271 -10.59 -6.42 12.07
N LEU A 272 -9.88 -7.55 12.05
CA LEU A 272 -10.47 -8.89 11.90
C LEU A 272 -10.74 -9.55 13.26
N GLY A 273 -10.37 -8.91 14.34
CA GLY A 273 -10.54 -9.29 15.73
C GLY A 273 -10.23 -8.12 16.66
N ALA A 274 -10.29 -8.37 17.96
CA ALA A 274 -10.01 -7.33 18.95
C ALA A 274 -8.55 -6.87 18.91
N LEU A 275 -8.36 -5.56 19.06
CA LEU A 275 -7.05 -4.93 19.21
C LEU A 275 -6.58 -5.03 20.66
N ASN A 276 -5.46 -5.67 20.90
CA ASN A 276 -4.83 -5.84 22.22
C ASN A 276 -3.87 -4.68 22.52
N MET A 277 -4.40 -3.46 22.64
CA MET A 277 -3.60 -2.26 22.92
C MET A 277 -3.42 -2.07 24.44
N THR A 278 -2.53 -2.88 25.03
CA THR A 278 -2.11 -2.67 26.43
C THR A 278 -1.25 -1.41 26.56
N PRO A 279 -1.09 -0.81 27.77
CA PRO A 279 -0.20 0.34 27.95
C PRO A 279 1.24 0.08 27.48
N GLU A 280 1.78 -1.13 27.71
CA GLU A 280 3.10 -1.52 27.24
C GLU A 280 3.16 -1.57 25.69
N ARG A 281 2.13 -2.10 25.04
CA ARG A 281 2.04 -2.12 23.58
C ARG A 281 1.88 -0.73 22.99
N ALA A 282 1.06 0.13 23.60
CA ALA A 282 0.90 1.52 23.17
C ALA A 282 2.23 2.30 23.24
N GLU A 283 3.03 2.09 24.31
CA GLU A 283 4.37 2.68 24.43
C GLU A 283 5.30 2.21 23.30
N VAL A 284 5.35 0.91 23.04
CA VAL A 284 6.20 0.31 22.01
C VAL A 284 5.73 0.75 20.62
N PHE A 285 4.43 0.68 20.35
CA PHE A 285 3.85 1.07 19.06
C PHE A 285 4.07 2.56 18.75
N GLY A 286 3.86 3.45 19.74
CA GLY A 286 4.12 4.87 19.57
C GLY A 286 5.60 5.25 19.30
N LYS A 287 6.53 4.29 19.48
CA LYS A 287 7.95 4.47 19.11
C LYS A 287 8.23 4.12 17.64
N HIS A 288 7.34 3.42 16.96
CA HIS A 288 7.56 3.04 15.55
C HIS A 288 7.73 4.28 14.67
N ASP A 289 6.91 5.30 14.83
CA ASP A 289 7.00 6.55 14.06
C ASP A 289 8.28 7.37 14.37
N GLN A 290 8.93 7.07 15.49
CA GLN A 290 10.15 7.73 15.95
C GLN A 290 11.42 6.99 15.51
N MET A 291 11.31 5.83 14.85
CA MET A 291 12.48 4.99 14.49
C MET A 291 13.49 5.74 13.61
N GLY A 292 13.07 6.71 12.82
CA GLY A 292 13.97 7.56 12.03
C GLY A 292 14.92 8.42 12.86
N GLN A 293 14.62 8.63 14.15
CA GLN A 293 15.44 9.41 15.10
C GLN A 293 16.28 8.53 16.02
N MET A 294 16.10 7.20 15.97
CA MET A 294 16.76 6.22 16.83
C MET A 294 18.09 5.76 16.24
N SER A 295 19.05 5.47 17.12
CA SER A 295 20.26 4.71 16.77
C SER A 295 19.88 3.27 16.37
N SER A 296 20.78 2.58 15.64
CA SER A 296 20.56 1.18 15.27
C SER A 296 20.41 0.25 16.49
N ALA A 297 21.05 0.56 17.62
CA ALA A 297 20.90 -0.20 18.86
C ALA A 297 19.50 -0.04 19.47
N GLU A 298 18.95 1.18 19.49
CA GLU A 298 17.59 1.45 19.97
C GLU A 298 16.54 0.81 19.07
N GLN A 299 16.74 0.83 17.74
CA GLN A 299 15.87 0.13 16.79
C GLN A 299 15.86 -1.38 17.02
N ALA A 300 17.03 -1.98 17.29
CA ALA A 300 17.15 -3.41 17.60
C ALA A 300 16.46 -3.76 18.92
N ASP A 301 16.63 -2.96 19.97
CA ASP A 301 15.91 -3.14 21.25
C ASP A 301 14.41 -3.03 21.08
N LEU A 302 13.93 -2.03 20.34
CA LEU A 302 12.50 -1.88 20.02
C LEU A 302 11.96 -3.12 19.30
N THR A 303 12.70 -3.67 18.34
CA THR A 303 12.33 -4.91 17.63
C THR A 303 12.20 -6.08 18.61
N VAL A 304 13.19 -6.30 19.47
CA VAL A 304 13.15 -7.38 20.46
C VAL A 304 11.94 -7.24 21.40
N ARG A 305 11.67 -6.04 21.91
CA ARG A 305 10.53 -5.75 22.78
C ARG A 305 9.20 -6.01 22.07
N THR A 306 9.07 -5.56 20.82
CA THR A 306 7.86 -5.77 20.01
C THR A 306 7.61 -7.27 19.82
N ARG A 307 8.63 -8.03 19.40
CA ARG A 307 8.51 -9.50 19.19
C ARG A 307 8.20 -10.28 20.48
N ALA A 308 8.75 -9.84 21.60
CA ALA A 308 8.41 -10.43 22.91
C ALA A 308 6.95 -10.15 23.30
N LEU A 309 6.41 -9.00 22.94
CA LEU A 309 4.99 -8.67 23.10
C LEU A 309 4.11 -9.53 22.18
N ASP A 310 4.47 -9.64 20.91
CA ASP A 310 3.72 -10.42 19.93
C ASP A 310 3.64 -11.91 20.32
N ALA A 311 4.72 -12.47 20.84
CA ALA A 311 4.77 -13.85 21.29
C ALA A 311 3.87 -14.12 22.52
N ARG A 312 3.70 -13.14 23.40
CA ARG A 312 2.85 -13.27 24.61
C ARG A 312 1.38 -12.95 24.32
N GLN A 313 1.16 -11.93 23.54
CA GLN A 313 -0.15 -11.40 23.19
C GLN A 313 -0.06 -10.69 21.86
N PRO A 314 -0.43 -11.32 20.74
CA PRO A 314 -0.46 -10.68 19.44
C PRO A 314 -1.26 -9.37 19.47
N MET A 315 -0.88 -8.40 18.64
CA MET A 315 -1.57 -7.10 18.55
C MET A 315 -3.05 -7.27 18.17
N TRP A 316 -3.34 -8.19 17.28
CA TRP A 316 -4.69 -8.56 16.89
C TRP A 316 -5.03 -9.95 17.42
N SER A 317 -6.26 -10.16 17.89
CA SER A 317 -6.74 -11.48 18.30
C SER A 317 -7.07 -12.41 17.12
N ALA A 318 -7.04 -11.89 15.91
CA ALA A 318 -7.25 -12.66 14.68
C ALA A 318 -5.99 -13.42 14.27
N ASP A 319 -6.20 -14.46 13.47
CA ASP A 319 -5.17 -15.31 12.88
C ASP A 319 -5.42 -15.53 11.38
N PHE A 320 -4.55 -16.32 10.72
CA PHE A 320 -4.66 -16.66 9.31
C PHE A 320 -5.99 -17.31 8.94
N GLU A 321 -6.58 -18.16 9.77
CA GLU A 321 -7.87 -18.81 9.48
C GLU A 321 -9.03 -17.80 9.58
N THR A 322 -8.97 -16.87 10.51
CA THR A 322 -9.91 -15.73 10.61
C THR A 322 -9.83 -14.84 9.37
N TYR A 323 -8.59 -14.54 8.91
CA TYR A 323 -8.37 -13.79 7.66
C TYR A 323 -8.98 -14.52 6.47
N MET A 324 -8.71 -15.82 6.31
CA MET A 324 -9.23 -16.59 5.18
C MET A 324 -10.75 -16.73 5.22
N ALA A 325 -11.35 -16.87 6.39
CA ALA A 325 -12.81 -16.87 6.54
C ALA A 325 -13.44 -15.56 6.04
N GLY A 326 -12.87 -14.43 6.43
CA GLY A 326 -13.31 -13.11 5.99
C GLY A 326 -13.10 -12.88 4.49
N LEU A 327 -11.93 -13.22 3.97
CA LEU A 327 -11.62 -13.10 2.55
C LEU A 327 -12.59 -13.93 1.68
N LEU A 328 -12.82 -15.20 2.04
CA LEU A 328 -13.75 -16.06 1.32
C LEU A 328 -15.19 -15.56 1.40
N HIS A 329 -15.60 -14.96 2.54
CA HIS A 329 -16.90 -14.31 2.67
C HIS A 329 -17.00 -13.10 1.71
N VAL A 330 -16.02 -12.23 1.70
CA VAL A 330 -16.00 -11.05 0.80
C VAL A 330 -16.04 -11.48 -0.66
N ILE A 331 -15.26 -12.49 -1.06
CA ILE A 331 -15.31 -13.03 -2.43
C ILE A 331 -16.70 -13.58 -2.77
N LYS A 332 -17.35 -14.27 -1.82
CA LYS A 332 -18.72 -14.79 -2.01
C LYS A 332 -19.74 -13.66 -2.20
N VAL A 333 -19.59 -12.54 -1.51
CA VAL A 333 -20.54 -11.40 -1.54
C VAL A 333 -20.31 -10.48 -2.73
N ALA A 334 -19.04 -10.16 -3.02
CA ALA A 334 -18.64 -9.21 -4.06
C ALA A 334 -18.38 -9.86 -5.44
N GLY A 335 -17.92 -11.11 -5.44
CA GLY A 335 -17.35 -11.77 -6.61
C GLY A 335 -15.86 -11.47 -6.78
N VAL A 336 -15.15 -12.35 -7.49
CA VAL A 336 -13.69 -12.27 -7.71
C VAL A 336 -13.22 -11.00 -8.42
N ASP A 337 -14.10 -10.35 -9.19
CA ASP A 337 -13.80 -9.13 -9.94
C ASP A 337 -13.78 -7.85 -9.07
N HIS A 338 -14.11 -7.98 -7.77
CA HIS A 338 -14.28 -6.87 -6.85
C HIS A 338 -13.50 -7.04 -5.55
N VAL A 339 -12.48 -7.91 -5.55
CA VAL A 339 -11.61 -8.17 -4.40
C VAL A 339 -10.16 -7.94 -4.78
N CYS A 340 -9.38 -7.34 -3.88
CA CYS A 340 -7.94 -7.17 -3.96
C CYS A 340 -7.30 -7.38 -2.59
N PHE A 341 -5.99 -7.08 -2.47
CA PHE A 341 -5.23 -7.22 -1.24
C PHE A 341 -4.66 -5.87 -0.81
N GLY A 342 -4.77 -5.57 0.48
CA GLY A 342 -4.22 -4.38 1.10
C GLY A 342 -4.07 -4.66 2.57
N ALA A 343 -2.93 -5.25 2.93
CA ALA A 343 -2.74 -5.86 4.25
C ALA A 343 -2.44 -4.85 5.36
N ASP A 344 -2.21 -3.59 5.01
CA ASP A 344 -1.78 -2.53 5.93
C ASP A 344 -0.39 -2.82 6.53
N TRP A 345 0.52 -3.32 5.66
CA TRP A 345 1.90 -3.59 6.07
C TRP A 345 2.61 -2.33 6.53
N ASP A 346 3.27 -2.44 7.69
CA ASP A 346 3.98 -1.37 8.39
C ASP A 346 3.08 -0.25 8.97
N GLY A 347 1.74 -0.30 8.76
CA GLY A 347 0.76 0.64 9.31
C GLY A 347 -0.03 0.11 10.52
N GLY A 348 0.22 -1.13 10.89
CA GLY A 348 -0.49 -1.82 11.99
C GLY A 348 -1.00 -3.18 11.58
N GLY A 349 -0.79 -3.56 10.33
CA GLY A 349 -1.10 -4.88 9.81
C GLY A 349 -0.20 -5.99 10.32
N GLY A 350 -0.61 -7.20 10.03
CA GLY A 350 0.06 -8.41 10.49
C GLY A 350 -0.68 -9.10 11.64
N ILE A 351 -0.98 -10.37 11.42
CA ILE A 351 -1.68 -11.25 12.36
C ILE A 351 -0.93 -12.57 12.46
N ALA A 352 -1.29 -13.41 13.45
CA ALA A 352 -0.68 -14.73 13.60
C ALA A 352 -0.83 -15.58 12.34
N GLY A 353 0.30 -16.04 11.79
CA GLY A 353 0.40 -16.80 10.54
C GLY A 353 0.38 -15.97 9.25
N LEU A 354 0.30 -14.65 9.36
CA LEU A 354 0.38 -13.66 8.28
C LEU A 354 1.09 -12.41 8.83
N GLU A 355 2.36 -12.55 9.22
CA GLU A 355 3.14 -11.54 9.94
C GLU A 355 3.82 -10.54 9.00
N ASP A 356 4.11 -10.95 7.77
CA ASP A 356 4.72 -10.12 6.73
C ASP A 356 4.43 -10.68 5.32
N ILE A 357 4.99 -10.05 4.27
CA ILE A 357 4.73 -10.45 2.88
C ILE A 357 5.19 -11.88 2.53
N GLU A 358 6.05 -12.51 3.32
CA GLU A 358 6.47 -13.90 3.09
C GLU A 358 5.31 -14.90 3.25
N ALA A 359 4.20 -14.47 3.86
CA ALA A 359 2.99 -15.27 3.98
C ALA A 359 2.02 -15.17 2.76
N HIS A 360 2.21 -14.25 1.81
CA HIS A 360 1.33 -14.10 0.63
C HIS A 360 1.14 -15.41 -0.17
N PRO A 361 2.17 -16.25 -0.39
CA PRO A 361 1.96 -17.54 -1.05
C PRO A 361 0.99 -18.47 -0.33
N LYS A 362 0.85 -18.36 1.01
CA LYS A 362 -0.13 -19.14 1.78
C LYS A 362 -1.57 -18.75 1.40
N ILE A 363 -1.83 -17.44 1.20
CA ILE A 363 -3.14 -16.95 0.76
C ILE A 363 -3.48 -17.55 -0.60
N THR A 364 -2.55 -17.47 -1.55
CA THR A 364 -2.71 -18.06 -2.89
C THR A 364 -2.98 -19.57 -2.81
N ALA A 365 -2.21 -20.32 -2.04
CA ALA A 365 -2.38 -21.76 -1.86
C ALA A 365 -3.77 -22.08 -1.27
N ARG A 366 -4.23 -21.31 -0.29
CA ARG A 366 -5.53 -21.51 0.35
C ARG A 366 -6.69 -21.21 -0.58
N LEU A 367 -6.60 -20.14 -1.41
CA LEU A 367 -7.58 -19.83 -2.43
C LEU A 367 -7.62 -20.90 -3.53
N ARG A 368 -6.46 -21.42 -3.95
CA ARG A 368 -6.40 -22.57 -4.87
C ARG A 368 -7.10 -23.81 -4.30
N ALA A 369 -6.84 -24.14 -3.04
CA ALA A 369 -7.49 -25.22 -2.33
C ALA A 369 -9.02 -25.03 -2.21
N ALA A 370 -9.49 -23.78 -2.16
CA ALA A 370 -10.90 -23.42 -2.17
C ALA A 370 -11.54 -23.45 -3.59
N GLY A 371 -10.77 -23.77 -4.64
CA GLY A 371 -11.27 -23.98 -6.00
C GLY A 371 -11.16 -22.78 -6.94
N TYR A 372 -10.57 -21.64 -6.51
CA TYR A 372 -10.37 -20.49 -7.38
C TYR A 372 -9.30 -20.78 -8.44
N SER A 373 -9.56 -20.39 -9.69
CA SER A 373 -8.64 -20.59 -10.82
C SER A 373 -7.44 -19.62 -10.73
N TRP A 374 -6.38 -19.90 -11.48
CA TRP A 374 -5.25 -18.96 -11.62
C TRP A 374 -5.67 -17.64 -12.22
N ALA A 375 -6.66 -17.62 -13.10
CA ALA A 375 -7.25 -16.41 -13.66
C ALA A 375 -7.98 -15.57 -12.59
N ASP A 376 -8.70 -16.22 -11.67
CA ASP A 376 -9.32 -15.53 -10.53
C ASP A 376 -8.27 -14.92 -9.60
N LEU A 377 -7.19 -15.64 -9.31
CA LEU A 377 -6.09 -15.14 -8.49
C LEU A 377 -5.40 -13.96 -9.14
N GLN A 378 -5.14 -14.00 -10.45
CA GLN A 378 -4.57 -12.89 -11.19
C GLN A 378 -5.45 -11.63 -11.12
N LYS A 379 -6.79 -11.79 -11.19
CA LYS A 379 -7.72 -10.67 -11.00
C LYS A 379 -7.59 -10.07 -9.60
N MET A 380 -7.63 -10.91 -8.56
CA MET A 380 -7.59 -10.47 -7.17
C MET A 380 -6.23 -9.88 -6.79
N TRP A 381 -5.10 -10.48 -7.22
CA TRP A 381 -3.77 -9.98 -6.84
C TRP A 381 -3.35 -8.68 -7.52
N SER A 382 -3.86 -8.39 -8.73
CA SER A 382 -3.47 -7.14 -9.41
C SER A 382 -4.52 -6.62 -10.39
N GLY A 383 -5.21 -7.51 -11.09
CA GLY A 383 -6.08 -7.16 -12.20
C GLY A 383 -7.17 -6.16 -11.83
N ASN A 384 -7.84 -6.36 -10.68
CA ASN A 384 -8.91 -5.49 -10.23
C ASN A 384 -8.40 -4.09 -9.87
N LEU A 385 -7.26 -3.99 -9.17
CA LEU A 385 -6.64 -2.73 -8.80
C LEU A 385 -6.20 -1.93 -10.04
N LEU A 386 -5.55 -2.60 -11.00
CA LEU A 386 -5.14 -1.98 -12.27
C LEU A 386 -6.34 -1.58 -13.14
N ARG A 387 -7.44 -2.34 -13.13
CA ARG A 387 -8.69 -1.99 -13.81
C ARG A 387 -9.30 -0.71 -13.24
N ILE A 388 -9.34 -0.57 -11.92
CA ILE A 388 -9.85 0.64 -11.25
C ILE A 388 -8.97 1.85 -11.55
N LEU A 389 -7.64 1.68 -11.45
CA LEU A 389 -6.70 2.74 -11.81
C LEU A 389 -6.88 3.20 -13.27
N GLN A 390 -6.99 2.26 -14.21
CA GLN A 390 -7.22 2.58 -15.62
C GLN A 390 -8.57 3.28 -15.84
N ALA A 391 -9.62 2.89 -15.10
CA ALA A 391 -10.93 3.53 -15.18
C ALA A 391 -10.86 4.99 -14.69
N ALA A 392 -10.12 5.26 -13.62
CA ALA A 392 -9.91 6.62 -13.12
C ALA A 392 -9.12 7.47 -14.14
N GLU A 393 -8.03 6.93 -14.69
CA GLU A 393 -7.23 7.59 -15.75
C GLU A 393 -8.09 7.97 -16.97
N ASN A 394 -8.95 7.05 -17.44
CA ASN A 394 -9.82 7.28 -18.59
C ASN A 394 -10.98 8.26 -18.29
N GLY A 395 -11.39 8.39 -17.03
CA GLY A 395 -12.42 9.30 -16.56
C GLY A 395 -11.94 10.74 -16.37
N SER A 396 -10.62 10.99 -16.47
CA SER A 396 -10.05 12.33 -16.30
C SER A 396 -10.50 13.28 -17.42
N GLY A 397 -10.97 14.47 -17.03
CA GLY A 397 -11.35 15.52 -17.97
C GLY A 397 -12.77 15.49 -18.53
N ASN A 398 -13.64 14.56 -18.05
CA ASN A 398 -15.07 14.53 -18.41
C ASN A 398 -15.96 15.17 -17.33
#